data_8236cf881dbe2ef52ef3926e4b0f4bab
#
_entry.id   8236cf881dbe2ef52ef3926e4b0f4bab
#
_cell.length_a   1.000
_cell.length_b   1.000
_cell.length_c   1.000
_cell.angle_alpha   90.00
_cell.angle_beta   90.00
_cell.angle_gamma   90.00
#
_symmetry.space_group_name_H-M   'P 1'
#
loop_
_entity.id
_entity.type
_entity.pdbx_description
1 polymer ?
#
loop_
_entity_poly.entity_id
_entity_poly.type
_entity_poly.pdbx_seq_one_letter_code
_entity_poly.pdbx_strand_id
1 'polypeptide(L)'
;MMTGNIYIDSLRMHAFHGVLEQEKTVGNDYIVSVTLEYPLENACRTDNLDDTINYATVAETVVEEMQKPSKLVEHVAGRIIRRLKDLFPATTMVRVNVRKVAPPMPYDMDGAGVELCYRF
;
A
#
# COMPACT_ATOMS: atom_id res chain seq x y z
N MET A 1 -4.20 -15.86 21.99
CA MET A 1 -3.75 -14.54 21.57
C MET A 1 -4.55 -14.10 20.35
N MET A 2 -4.93 -12.83 20.29
CA MET A 2 -5.71 -12.31 19.16
C MET A 2 -4.84 -11.41 18.31
N THR A 3 -4.69 -11.77 17.04
CA THR A 3 -4.16 -10.86 16.03
C THR A 3 -5.27 -10.55 15.02
N GLY A 4 -5.08 -9.54 14.22
CA GLY A 4 -6.02 -9.21 13.17
C GLY A 4 -5.36 -8.40 12.10
N ASN A 5 -6.13 -8.06 11.09
CA ASN A 5 -5.65 -7.27 9.97
C ASN A 5 -6.33 -5.90 9.98
N ILE A 6 -5.51 -4.88 9.85
CA ILE A 6 -5.97 -3.52 9.56
C ILE A 6 -5.69 -3.30 8.07
N TYR A 7 -6.68 -2.79 7.34
CA TYR A 7 -6.52 -2.70 5.90
C TYR A 7 -7.16 -1.44 5.32
N ILE A 8 -6.60 -1.01 4.19
CA ILE A 8 -7.16 -0.02 3.29
C ILE A 8 -7.49 -0.76 2.01
N ASP A 9 -8.74 -0.70 1.59
CA ASP A 9 -9.20 -1.38 0.39
C ASP A 9 -9.43 -0.37 -0.74
N SER A 10 -8.67 -0.54 -1.82
CA SER A 10 -8.86 0.20 -3.07
C SER A 10 -8.73 1.72 -2.93
N LEU A 11 -7.62 2.17 -2.37
CA LEU A 11 -7.27 3.59 -2.34
C LEU A 11 -6.87 4.03 -3.75
N ARG A 12 -7.58 5.01 -4.31
CA ARG A 12 -7.40 5.45 -5.69
C ARG A 12 -6.63 6.75 -5.77
N MET A 13 -5.68 6.83 -6.71
CA MET A 13 -4.89 8.03 -6.92
C MET A 13 -4.24 8.01 -8.29
N HIS A 14 -3.81 9.19 -8.76
CA HIS A 14 -2.98 9.33 -9.96
C HIS A 14 -1.51 9.38 -9.54
N ALA A 15 -0.64 8.68 -10.27
CA ALA A 15 0.79 8.65 -9.97
C ALA A 15 1.61 8.37 -11.24
N PHE A 16 2.95 8.38 -11.10
CA PHE A 16 3.88 8.44 -12.24
C PHE A 16 4.98 7.38 -12.08
N HIS A 17 4.59 6.12 -12.09
CA HIS A 17 5.53 5.00 -12.04
C HIS A 17 5.63 4.32 -13.38
N GLY A 18 6.83 3.99 -13.81
CA GLY A 18 7.05 3.24 -15.04
C GLY A 18 8.36 3.59 -15.70
N VAL A 19 8.71 2.79 -16.72
CA VAL A 19 9.95 2.97 -17.48
C VAL A 19 9.74 3.78 -18.77
N LEU A 20 8.51 3.85 -19.27
CA LEU A 20 8.19 4.58 -20.49
C LEU A 20 8.05 6.08 -20.19
N GLU A 21 8.45 6.91 -21.15
CA GLU A 21 8.35 8.37 -21.00
C GLU A 21 6.92 8.82 -20.75
N GLN A 22 5.94 8.21 -21.41
CA GLN A 22 4.54 8.49 -21.21
C GLN A 22 4.10 8.25 -19.78
N GLU A 23 4.61 7.18 -19.14
CA GLU A 23 4.29 6.88 -17.76
C GLU A 23 4.85 7.91 -16.78
N LYS A 24 5.96 8.56 -17.13
CA LYS A 24 6.61 9.60 -16.32
C LYS A 24 5.94 10.96 -16.45
N THR A 25 5.38 11.27 -17.61
CA THR A 25 4.82 12.59 -17.92
C THR A 25 3.30 12.65 -17.80
N VAL A 26 2.61 11.63 -18.30
CA VAL A 26 1.14 11.53 -18.24
C VAL A 26 0.69 10.77 -17.01
N GLY A 27 1.43 9.74 -16.62
CA GLY A 27 1.10 8.90 -15.48
C GLY A 27 -0.05 7.94 -15.74
N ASN A 28 -0.61 7.43 -14.66
CA ASN A 28 -1.71 6.49 -14.70
C ASN A 28 -2.55 6.61 -13.43
N ASP A 29 -3.77 6.12 -13.48
CA ASP A 29 -4.57 5.93 -12.29
C ASP A 29 -4.18 4.60 -11.64
N TYR A 30 -4.01 4.64 -10.32
CA TYR A 30 -3.60 3.50 -9.51
C TYR A 30 -4.66 3.18 -8.48
N ILE A 31 -4.76 1.89 -8.16
CA ILE A 31 -5.55 1.41 -7.03
C ILE A 31 -4.61 0.65 -6.12
N VAL A 32 -4.50 1.11 -4.87
CA VAL A 32 -3.60 0.53 -3.88
C VAL A 32 -4.41 -0.03 -2.72
N SER A 33 -4.15 -1.29 -2.39
CA SER A 33 -4.73 -1.94 -1.21
C SER A 33 -3.61 -2.39 -0.30
N VAL A 34 -3.75 -2.17 1.00
CA VAL A 34 -2.74 -2.49 2.00
C VAL A 34 -3.38 -3.23 3.16
N THR A 35 -2.72 -4.27 3.63
CA THR A 35 -3.12 -5.03 4.80
C THR A 35 -1.93 -5.13 5.75
N LEU A 36 -2.16 -4.83 7.04
CA LEU A 36 -1.16 -4.99 8.10
C LEU A 36 -1.71 -5.96 9.14
N GLU A 37 -0.96 -7.01 9.42
CA GLU A 37 -1.27 -7.90 10.55
C GLU A 37 -0.66 -7.33 11.83
N TYR A 38 -1.47 -7.21 12.86
CA TYR A 38 -1.11 -6.47 14.06
C TYR A 38 -1.77 -7.11 15.30
N PRO A 39 -1.13 -7.09 16.49
CA PRO A 39 -1.78 -7.53 17.70
C PRO A 39 -2.88 -6.55 18.10
N LEU A 40 -4.12 -7.00 18.12
CA LEU A 40 -5.29 -6.13 18.32
C LEU A 40 -6.07 -6.45 19.61
N GLU A 41 -5.61 -7.40 20.42
CA GLU A 41 -6.32 -7.80 21.63
C GLU A 41 -6.51 -6.63 22.61
N ASN A 42 -5.47 -5.83 22.80
CA ASN A 42 -5.54 -4.68 23.70
C ASN A 42 -6.54 -3.64 23.20
N ALA A 43 -6.53 -3.31 21.93
CA ALA A 43 -7.47 -2.35 21.35
C ALA A 43 -8.92 -2.81 21.53
N CYS A 44 -9.17 -4.11 21.33
CA CYS A 44 -10.51 -4.68 21.55
C CYS A 44 -10.97 -4.54 23.00
N ARG A 45 -10.06 -4.57 23.95
CA ARG A 45 -10.36 -4.48 25.38
C ARG A 45 -10.43 -3.03 25.89
N THR A 46 -9.53 -2.17 25.43
CA THR A 46 -9.34 -0.83 26.02
C THR A 46 -10.09 0.27 25.28
N ASP A 47 -10.45 0.05 24.04
CA ASP A 47 -11.05 1.09 23.17
C ASP A 47 -10.12 2.31 23.03
N ASN A 48 -8.81 2.10 23.11
CA ASN A 48 -7.80 3.16 23.03
C ASN A 48 -7.10 3.11 21.68
N LEU A 49 -7.08 4.24 20.97
CA LEU A 49 -6.43 4.37 19.66
C LEU A 49 -4.93 4.03 19.73
N ASP A 50 -4.27 4.29 20.86
CA ASP A 50 -2.84 4.00 21.04
C ASP A 50 -2.53 2.50 21.04
N ASP A 51 -3.54 1.64 21.22
CA ASP A 51 -3.38 0.19 21.20
C ASP A 51 -3.58 -0.43 19.81
N THR A 52 -3.74 0.37 18.78
CA THR A 52 -3.97 -0.07 17.41
C THR A 52 -3.19 0.79 16.41
N ILE A 53 -3.45 0.55 15.14
CA ILE A 53 -2.95 1.38 14.04
C ILE A 53 -4.07 2.29 13.56
N ASN A 54 -3.79 3.58 13.50
CA ASN A 54 -4.70 4.53 12.87
C ASN A 54 -4.61 4.36 11.35
N TYR A 55 -5.66 3.84 10.72
CA TYR A 55 -5.66 3.60 9.28
C TYR A 55 -5.62 4.90 8.47
N ALA A 56 -5.97 6.04 9.04
CA ALA A 56 -5.77 7.32 8.37
C ALA A 56 -4.27 7.60 8.15
N THR A 57 -3.43 7.25 9.12
CA THR A 57 -1.97 7.34 8.99
C THR A 57 -1.45 6.37 7.92
N VAL A 58 -2.02 5.17 7.83
CA VAL A 58 -1.67 4.22 6.78
C VAL A 58 -1.98 4.79 5.39
N ALA A 59 -3.18 5.32 5.20
CA ALA A 59 -3.60 5.91 3.93
C ALA A 59 -2.69 7.09 3.53
N GLU A 60 -2.40 7.99 4.47
CA GLU A 60 -1.52 9.13 4.26
C GLU A 60 -0.11 8.68 3.83
N THR A 61 0.42 7.66 4.50
CA THR A 61 1.74 7.09 4.18
C THR A 61 1.77 6.51 2.77
N VAL A 62 0.74 5.77 2.38
CA VAL A 62 0.61 5.20 1.04
C VAL A 62 0.59 6.32 -0.01
N VAL A 63 -0.22 7.35 0.20
CA VAL A 63 -0.31 8.48 -0.74
C VAL A 63 1.04 9.17 -0.88
N GLU A 64 1.73 9.45 0.23
CA GLU A 64 3.04 10.10 0.20
C GLU A 64 4.06 9.29 -0.59
N GLU A 65 4.13 7.96 -0.39
CA GLU A 65 5.08 7.12 -1.12
C GLU A 65 4.70 7.00 -2.60
N MET A 66 3.42 6.90 -2.91
CA MET A 66 2.95 6.82 -4.30
C MET A 66 3.26 8.08 -5.10
N GLN A 67 3.38 9.25 -4.47
CA GLN A 67 3.72 10.50 -5.15
C GLN A 67 5.22 10.61 -5.52
N LYS A 68 6.06 9.72 -5.01
CA LYS A 68 7.48 9.66 -5.37
C LYS A 68 7.64 8.69 -6.54
N PRO A 69 8.00 9.13 -7.75
CA PRO A 69 8.09 8.26 -8.91
C PRO A 69 9.11 7.14 -8.75
N SER A 70 8.75 5.95 -9.22
CA SER A 70 9.64 4.80 -9.37
C SER A 70 9.51 4.25 -10.77
N LYS A 71 10.57 3.60 -11.26
CA LYS A 71 10.52 2.90 -12.55
C LYS A 71 9.66 1.65 -12.47
N LEU A 72 9.66 0.97 -11.33
CA LEU A 72 8.94 -0.28 -11.11
C LEU A 72 7.92 -0.12 -10.00
N VAL A 73 6.73 -0.67 -10.18
CA VAL A 73 5.71 -0.70 -9.12
C VAL A 73 6.16 -1.54 -7.93
N GLU A 74 7.00 -2.55 -8.16
CA GLU A 74 7.63 -3.33 -7.08
C GLU A 74 8.45 -2.44 -6.15
N HIS A 75 9.15 -1.47 -6.71
CA HIS A 75 9.99 -0.56 -5.93
C HIS A 75 9.17 0.32 -5.00
N VAL A 76 8.09 0.93 -5.50
CA VAL A 76 7.23 1.76 -4.66
C VAL A 76 6.49 0.90 -3.63
N ALA A 77 6.03 -0.30 -4.01
CA ALA A 77 5.40 -1.22 -3.08
C ALA A 77 6.36 -1.60 -1.94
N GLY A 78 7.63 -1.85 -2.25
CA GLY A 78 8.67 -2.13 -1.25
C GLY A 78 8.91 -0.95 -0.30
N ARG A 79 8.89 0.29 -0.82
CA ARG A 79 9.00 1.49 0.03
C ARG A 79 7.83 1.61 0.99
N ILE A 80 6.62 1.33 0.51
CA ILE A 80 5.41 1.35 1.36
C ILE A 80 5.56 0.34 2.51
N ILE A 81 5.99 -0.88 2.20
CA ILE A 81 6.18 -1.94 3.22
C ILE A 81 7.17 -1.48 4.29
N ARG A 82 8.34 -0.98 3.88
CA ARG A 82 9.38 -0.57 4.83
C ARG A 82 8.91 0.58 5.71
N ARG A 83 8.25 1.56 5.13
CA ARG A 83 7.79 2.73 5.87
C ARG A 83 6.70 2.36 6.88
N LEU A 84 5.78 1.49 6.51
CA LEU A 84 4.74 1.02 7.43
C LEU A 84 5.33 0.21 8.59
N LYS A 85 6.34 -0.62 8.32
CA LYS A 85 7.04 -1.35 9.39
C LYS A 85 7.75 -0.40 10.35
N ASP A 86 8.39 0.64 9.82
CA ASP A 86 9.09 1.63 10.66
C ASP A 86 8.11 2.42 11.54
N LEU A 87 6.96 2.77 11.00
CA LEU A 87 5.92 3.50 11.74
C LEU A 87 5.21 2.63 12.77
N PHE A 88 5.03 1.35 12.47
CA PHE A 88 4.28 0.40 13.30
C PHE A 88 5.11 -0.86 13.57
N PRO A 89 6.12 -0.77 14.47
CA PRO A 89 7.09 -1.86 14.64
C PRO A 89 6.51 -3.21 15.08
N ALA A 90 5.35 -3.22 15.74
CA ALA A 90 4.70 -4.45 16.17
C ALA A 90 3.96 -5.19 15.03
N THR A 91 3.94 -4.63 13.83
CA THR A 91 3.37 -5.27 12.64
C THR A 91 4.13 -6.54 12.31
N THR A 92 3.41 -7.64 12.11
CA THR A 92 4.01 -8.95 11.81
C THR A 92 3.97 -9.31 10.34
N MET A 93 3.09 -8.67 9.57
CA MET A 93 2.99 -8.88 8.13
C MET A 93 2.44 -7.62 7.47
N VAL A 94 2.97 -7.29 6.31
CA VAL A 94 2.41 -6.24 5.43
C VAL A 94 2.20 -6.83 4.05
N ARG A 95 0.98 -6.66 3.53
CA ARG A 95 0.64 -7.01 2.14
C ARG A 95 0.26 -5.73 1.42
N VAL A 96 0.85 -5.51 0.24
CA VAL A 96 0.58 -4.33 -0.59
C VAL A 96 0.25 -4.79 -1.99
N ASN A 97 -0.87 -4.34 -2.52
CA ASN A 97 -1.27 -4.53 -3.91
C ASN A 97 -1.24 -3.16 -4.59
N VAL A 98 -0.45 -3.03 -5.66
CA VAL A 98 -0.40 -1.81 -6.48
C VAL A 98 -0.84 -2.17 -7.88
N ARG A 99 -1.95 -1.59 -8.33
CA ARG A 99 -2.55 -1.88 -9.64
C ARG A 99 -2.63 -0.62 -10.49
N LYS A 100 -2.12 -0.71 -11.75
CA LYS A 100 -2.38 0.28 -12.79
C LYS A 100 -3.73 -0.01 -13.41
N VAL A 101 -4.59 0.99 -13.49
CA VAL A 101 -5.93 0.84 -14.05
C VAL A 101 -5.88 0.69 -15.57
N ALA A 102 -5.03 1.48 -16.22
CA ALA A 102 -4.90 1.48 -17.69
C ALA A 102 -3.43 1.32 -18.09
N PRO A 103 -2.86 0.10 -17.93
CA PRO A 103 -1.47 -0.12 -18.29
C PRO A 103 -1.25 0.12 -19.77
N PRO A 104 -0.03 0.57 -20.19
CA PRO A 104 0.24 0.96 -21.58
C PRO A 104 0.44 -0.27 -22.47
N MET A 105 -0.60 -1.04 -22.65
CA MET A 105 -0.64 -2.25 -23.47
C MET A 105 -1.89 -2.25 -24.34
N PRO A 106 -1.83 -2.81 -25.57
CA PRO A 106 -2.95 -2.80 -26.50
C PRO A 106 -3.95 -3.94 -26.24
N TYR A 107 -4.22 -4.25 -24.97
CA TYR A 107 -5.12 -5.32 -24.58
C TYR A 107 -6.19 -4.80 -23.64
N ASP A 108 -7.38 -5.38 -23.71
CA ASP A 108 -8.47 -5.06 -22.81
C ASP A 108 -8.25 -5.81 -21.48
N MET A 109 -8.21 -5.06 -20.37
CA MET A 109 -8.02 -5.65 -19.04
C MET A 109 -8.48 -4.66 -17.95
N ASP A 110 -8.76 -5.19 -16.77
CA ASP A 110 -9.15 -4.38 -15.62
C ASP A 110 -7.95 -3.75 -14.90
N GLY A 111 -6.76 -4.06 -15.34
CA GLY A 111 -5.53 -3.53 -14.77
C GLY A 111 -4.43 -4.56 -14.71
N ALA A 112 -3.24 -4.10 -14.32
CA ALA A 112 -2.07 -4.95 -14.10
C ALA A 112 -1.26 -4.35 -12.96
N GLY A 113 -0.56 -5.18 -12.21
CA GLY A 113 0.23 -4.69 -11.09
C GLY A 113 0.97 -5.79 -10.36
N VAL A 114 1.34 -5.49 -9.11
CA VAL A 114 2.06 -6.43 -8.24
C VAL A 114 1.36 -6.52 -6.90
N GLU A 115 1.48 -7.66 -6.28
CA GLU A 115 1.11 -7.85 -4.89
C GLU A 115 2.31 -8.44 -4.16
N LEU A 116 2.77 -7.73 -3.14
CA LEU A 116 3.87 -8.14 -2.29
C LEU A 116 3.35 -8.44 -0.89
N CYS A 117 3.89 -9.48 -0.28
CA CYS A 117 3.59 -9.83 1.10
C CYS A 117 4.90 -10.08 1.82
N TYR A 118 5.15 -9.33 2.89
CA TYR A 118 6.35 -9.49 3.70
C TYR A 118 5.96 -9.88 5.13
N ARG A 119 6.51 -10.98 5.60
CA ARG A 119 6.38 -11.41 7.00
C ARG A 119 7.67 -11.11 7.74
N PHE A 120 7.51 -10.38 8.81
CA PHE A 120 8.65 -9.95 9.64
C PHE A 120 9.03 -10.98 10.69
#